data_6c4ca0705b2357921e82eb6189666725
#
_entry.id   6c4ca0705b2357921e82eb6189666725
#
_cell.length_a   1.000
_cell.length_b   1.000
_cell.length_c   1.000
_cell.angle_alpha   90.00
_cell.angle_beta   90.00
_cell.angle_gamma   90.00
#
_symmetry.space_group_name_H-M   'P 1'
#
loop_
_entity.id
_entity.type
_entity.pdbx_description
1 polymer ?
#
loop_
_entity_poly.entity_id
_entity_poly.type
_entity_poly.pdbx_seq_one_letter_code
_entity_poly.pdbx_strand_id
1 'polypeptide(L)'
;MDARIAWSLIRYTEAGKTTLAFGQTDSYDRVPALFTLDKQPMYLLADDSGLSVFRVEGSEVSAVLTVPDCVMPSSVTVCSNGKQYAFFAAVNGSPHFTVFICDGSGILRQKDLSKPVTTFAITDDYVVCGLGTPDADAFSCESIPIGSGNTTTADSATPMWRLAGSGNNCLYVDGNFAPYIFYPNTQQTDTLTINRDTAAYQNWPTLFFSDGAGGYLVQMDIENTDYFWHITT
;
A
#
# COMPACT_ATOMS: atom_id res chain seq x y z
N MET A 1 -32.97 -4.89 -2.17
CA MET A 1 -32.43 -3.52 -2.15
C MET A 1 -30.97 -3.67 -1.84
N ASP A 2 -30.12 -3.47 -2.82
CA ASP A 2 -28.68 -3.50 -2.58
C ASP A 2 -28.31 -2.23 -1.79
N ALA A 3 -27.75 -2.46 -0.61
CA ALA A 3 -27.31 -1.36 0.24
C ALA A 3 -26.14 -0.65 -0.46
N ARG A 4 -26.35 0.59 -0.91
CA ARG A 4 -25.28 1.41 -1.48
C ARG A 4 -24.60 2.18 -0.36
N ILE A 5 -23.27 2.14 -0.39
CA ILE A 5 -22.42 2.85 0.55
C ILE A 5 -22.10 4.23 -0.04
N ALA A 6 -22.50 5.28 0.67
CA ALA A 6 -22.16 6.65 0.28
C ALA A 6 -20.79 7.02 0.86
N TRP A 7 -19.95 7.65 0.06
CA TRP A 7 -18.68 8.21 0.48
C TRP A 7 -18.59 9.69 0.13
N SER A 8 -17.78 10.43 0.86
CA SER A 8 -17.46 11.81 0.54
C SER A 8 -16.02 12.15 0.91
N LEU A 9 -15.34 12.85 0.01
CA LEU A 9 -14.03 13.46 0.26
C LEU A 9 -14.24 14.86 0.79
N ILE A 10 -13.74 15.13 1.99
CA ILE A 10 -13.96 16.36 2.70
C ILE A 10 -12.62 16.99 3.08
N ARG A 11 -12.47 18.27 2.77
CA ARG A 11 -11.38 19.09 3.26
C ARG A 11 -11.82 19.91 4.46
N TYR A 12 -11.04 19.84 5.53
CA TYR A 12 -11.19 20.71 6.69
C TYR A 12 -10.10 21.79 6.68
N THR A 13 -10.49 23.02 6.90
CA THR A 13 -9.61 24.18 7.09
C THR A 13 -10.08 24.99 8.27
N GLU A 14 -9.32 26.00 8.71
CA GLU A 14 -9.79 26.97 9.72
C GLU A 14 -11.07 27.69 9.29
N ALA A 15 -11.28 27.87 7.99
CA ALA A 15 -12.49 28.47 7.43
C ALA A 15 -13.71 27.53 7.40
N GLY A 16 -13.53 26.25 7.74
CA GLY A 16 -14.61 25.28 7.83
C GLY A 16 -14.44 24.05 6.94
N LYS A 17 -15.55 23.40 6.64
CA LYS A 17 -15.65 22.13 5.91
C LYS A 17 -16.08 22.36 4.47
N THR A 18 -15.37 21.76 3.52
CA THR A 18 -15.72 21.76 2.09
C THR A 18 -15.78 20.33 1.57
N THR A 19 -16.89 19.93 0.95
CA THR A 19 -16.99 18.65 0.23
C THR A 19 -16.36 18.82 -1.15
N LEU A 20 -15.34 18.00 -1.46
CA LEU A 20 -14.58 18.07 -2.69
C LEU A 20 -15.10 17.07 -3.73
N ALA A 21 -15.48 15.88 -3.28
CA ALA A 21 -16.08 14.83 -4.12
C ALA A 21 -17.01 13.96 -3.28
N PHE A 22 -17.94 13.31 -3.93
CA PHE A 22 -18.83 12.32 -3.31
C PHE A 22 -19.28 11.30 -4.33
N GLY A 23 -19.74 10.15 -3.85
CA GLY A 23 -20.23 9.09 -4.69
C GLY A 23 -20.91 7.99 -3.88
N GLN A 24 -21.25 6.92 -4.59
CA GLN A 24 -21.81 5.72 -4.00
C GLN A 24 -21.10 4.49 -4.58
N THR A 25 -20.95 3.47 -3.75
CA THR A 25 -20.40 2.17 -4.14
C THR A 25 -21.24 1.05 -3.54
N ASP A 26 -21.11 -0.13 -4.07
CA ASP A 26 -21.76 -1.35 -3.60
C ASP A 26 -20.95 -2.11 -2.54
N SER A 27 -19.69 -1.72 -2.31
CA SER A 27 -18.78 -2.35 -1.37
C SER A 27 -17.90 -1.34 -0.64
N TYR A 28 -17.59 -1.58 0.64
CA TYR A 28 -16.59 -0.82 1.40
C TYR A 28 -15.19 -0.94 0.77
N ASP A 29 -14.92 -2.02 0.09
CA ASP A 29 -13.64 -2.26 -0.58
C ASP A 29 -13.42 -1.34 -1.79
N ARG A 30 -14.48 -0.69 -2.29
CA ARG A 30 -14.44 0.29 -3.39
C ARG A 30 -14.49 1.74 -2.93
N VAL A 31 -14.33 1.99 -1.64
CA VAL A 31 -14.17 3.36 -1.13
C VAL A 31 -12.83 3.93 -1.60
N PRO A 32 -12.78 5.20 -2.04
CA PRO A 32 -11.54 5.79 -2.54
C PRO A 32 -10.39 5.70 -1.56
N ALA A 33 -9.21 5.30 -2.05
CA ALA A 33 -7.97 5.29 -1.28
C ALA A 33 -7.24 6.63 -1.43
N LEU A 34 -6.91 7.25 -0.29
CA LEU A 34 -6.22 8.54 -0.23
C LEU A 34 -4.71 8.35 -0.15
N PHE A 35 -3.97 9.22 -0.83
CA PHE A 35 -2.50 9.30 -0.75
C PHE A 35 -2.03 10.72 -1.07
N THR A 36 -0.72 10.95 -0.99
CA THR A 36 -0.10 12.22 -1.39
C THR A 36 0.93 12.00 -2.49
N LEU A 37 1.01 12.94 -3.42
CA LEU A 37 2.03 13.01 -4.46
C LEU A 37 2.48 14.46 -4.58
N ASP A 38 3.79 14.72 -4.46
CA ASP A 38 4.37 16.07 -4.47
C ASP A 38 3.66 17.04 -3.49
N LYS A 39 3.32 16.53 -2.30
CA LYS A 39 2.56 17.22 -1.25
C LYS A 39 1.12 17.60 -1.65
N GLN A 40 0.63 17.12 -2.79
CA GLN A 40 -0.75 17.28 -3.21
C GLN A 40 -1.60 16.09 -2.78
N PRO A 41 -2.79 16.31 -2.26
CA PRO A 41 -3.71 15.22 -1.95
C PRO A 41 -4.24 14.60 -3.25
N MET A 42 -4.23 13.29 -3.29
CA MET A 42 -4.68 12.45 -4.38
C MET A 42 -5.63 11.38 -3.86
N TYR A 43 -6.47 10.84 -4.75
CA TYR A 43 -7.19 9.62 -4.42
C TYR A 43 -7.34 8.70 -5.64
N LEU A 44 -7.36 7.41 -5.36
CA LEU A 44 -7.63 6.33 -6.31
C LEU A 44 -9.07 5.88 -6.13
N LEU A 45 -9.81 5.83 -7.21
CA LEU A 45 -11.20 5.35 -7.27
C LEU A 45 -11.30 4.19 -8.25
N ALA A 46 -12.02 3.13 -7.85
CA ALA A 46 -12.42 2.05 -8.73
C ALA A 46 -13.92 2.16 -9.05
N ASP A 47 -14.26 2.06 -10.31
CA ASP A 47 -15.63 1.98 -10.79
C ASP A 47 -15.77 0.90 -11.88
N ASP A 48 -16.95 0.80 -12.49
CA ASP A 48 -17.23 -0.22 -13.51
C ASP A 48 -16.46 0.01 -14.82
N SER A 49 -15.86 1.19 -15.03
CA SER A 49 -15.04 1.52 -16.20
C SER A 49 -13.55 1.23 -16.00
N GLY A 50 -13.10 1.02 -14.77
CA GLY A 50 -11.72 0.76 -14.42
C GLY A 50 -11.24 1.50 -13.17
N LEU A 51 -9.97 1.93 -13.19
CA LEU A 51 -9.30 2.66 -12.13
C LEU A 51 -8.97 4.07 -12.56
N SER A 52 -9.31 5.04 -11.74
CA SER A 52 -9.00 6.44 -11.98
C SER A 52 -8.30 7.07 -10.78
N VAL A 53 -7.24 7.82 -11.05
CA VAL A 53 -6.51 8.63 -10.07
C VAL A 53 -6.89 10.08 -10.26
N PHE A 54 -7.24 10.72 -9.16
CA PHE A 54 -7.67 12.10 -9.12
C PHE A 54 -6.72 12.94 -8.27
N ARG A 55 -6.45 14.17 -8.74
CA ARG A 55 -5.75 15.20 -7.99
C ARG A 55 -6.75 16.18 -7.40
N VAL A 56 -6.46 16.65 -6.19
CA VAL A 56 -7.25 17.66 -5.51
C VAL A 56 -6.44 18.96 -5.42
N GLU A 57 -6.89 19.99 -6.14
CA GLU A 57 -6.28 21.33 -6.11
C GLU A 57 -7.31 22.35 -5.61
N GLY A 58 -7.11 22.84 -4.37
CA GLY A 58 -8.08 23.75 -3.77
C GLY A 58 -9.46 23.08 -3.61
N SER A 59 -10.46 23.57 -4.33
CA SER A 59 -11.82 22.98 -4.40
C SER A 59 -12.05 22.17 -5.68
N GLU A 60 -11.08 22.10 -6.56
CA GLU A 60 -11.19 21.38 -7.85
C GLU A 60 -10.65 19.97 -7.72
N VAL A 61 -11.27 19.07 -8.49
CA VAL A 61 -10.89 17.67 -8.61
C VAL A 61 -10.75 17.34 -10.08
N SER A 62 -9.58 16.83 -10.46
CA SER A 62 -9.29 16.47 -11.86
C SER A 62 -8.72 15.06 -11.96
N ALA A 63 -9.18 14.28 -12.92
CA ALA A 63 -8.57 12.99 -13.24
C ALA A 63 -7.20 13.20 -13.88
N VAL A 64 -6.18 12.51 -13.35
CA VAL A 64 -4.80 12.59 -13.85
C VAL A 64 -4.34 11.29 -14.51
N LEU A 65 -4.99 10.18 -14.19
CA LEU A 65 -4.74 8.88 -14.78
C LEU A 65 -6.03 8.08 -14.82
N THR A 66 -6.27 7.36 -15.91
CA THR A 66 -7.33 6.35 -16.01
C THR A 66 -6.74 5.09 -16.63
N VAL A 67 -6.96 3.96 -15.99
CA VAL A 67 -6.60 2.62 -16.50
C VAL A 67 -7.90 1.88 -16.76
N PRO A 68 -8.34 1.80 -18.02
CA PRO A 68 -9.60 1.17 -18.40
C PRO A 68 -9.50 -0.36 -18.30
N ASP A 69 -10.66 -1.02 -18.30
CA ASP A 69 -10.79 -2.48 -18.35
C ASP A 69 -10.03 -3.22 -17.24
N CYS A 70 -9.89 -2.58 -16.08
CA CYS A 70 -9.28 -3.16 -14.89
C CYS A 70 -10.35 -3.53 -13.88
N VAL A 71 -10.18 -4.69 -13.26
CA VAL A 71 -10.98 -5.10 -12.10
C VAL A 71 -10.11 -4.95 -10.85
N MET A 72 -10.63 -4.24 -9.86
CA MET A 72 -9.94 -4.16 -8.57
C MET A 72 -9.99 -5.52 -7.86
N PRO A 73 -8.92 -5.86 -7.14
CA PRO A 73 -9.02 -6.83 -6.06
C PRO A 73 -10.02 -6.33 -5.00
N SER A 74 -10.31 -7.17 -4.03
CA SER A 74 -11.32 -6.91 -2.99
C SER A 74 -11.18 -5.58 -2.23
N SER A 75 -10.05 -4.88 -2.34
CA SER A 75 -9.87 -3.55 -1.73
C SER A 75 -9.04 -2.61 -2.62
N VAL A 76 -9.45 -1.34 -2.67
CA VAL A 76 -8.67 -0.28 -3.30
C VAL A 76 -7.49 0.05 -2.41
N THR A 77 -6.28 -0.31 -2.85
CA THR A 77 -5.06 -0.06 -2.09
C THR A 77 -4.04 0.66 -2.97
N VAL A 78 -3.46 1.70 -2.42
CA VAL A 78 -2.39 2.49 -3.04
C VAL A 78 -1.31 2.76 -2.01
N CYS A 79 -0.06 2.73 -2.43
CA CYS A 79 1.07 3.21 -1.63
C CYS A 79 1.79 4.33 -2.36
N SER A 80 2.37 5.26 -1.60
CA SER A 80 3.11 6.41 -2.13
C SER A 80 4.32 6.71 -1.25
N ASN A 81 5.43 7.10 -1.90
CA ASN A 81 6.60 7.67 -1.23
C ASN A 81 6.65 9.21 -1.33
N GLY A 82 5.57 9.82 -1.83
CA GLY A 82 5.43 11.26 -2.03
C GLY A 82 5.92 11.77 -3.38
N LYS A 83 6.67 10.99 -4.15
CA LYS A 83 7.13 11.31 -5.51
C LYS A 83 6.55 10.35 -6.55
N GLN A 84 6.40 9.10 -6.17
CA GLN A 84 5.76 8.05 -6.94
C GLN A 84 4.68 7.38 -6.10
N TYR A 85 3.79 6.67 -6.79
CA TYR A 85 2.76 5.84 -6.17
C TYR A 85 2.60 4.55 -6.94
N ALA A 86 2.10 3.54 -6.27
CA ALA A 86 1.81 2.25 -6.88
C ALA A 86 0.45 1.72 -6.42
N PHE A 87 -0.21 1.02 -7.31
CA PHE A 87 -1.42 0.26 -7.05
C PHE A 87 -1.40 -1.03 -7.88
N PHE A 88 -2.29 -1.96 -7.60
CA PHE A 88 -2.41 -3.18 -8.39
C PHE A 88 -3.86 -3.44 -8.78
N ALA A 89 -4.03 -4.05 -9.97
CA ALA A 89 -5.33 -4.40 -10.54
C ALA A 89 -5.24 -5.67 -11.37
N ALA A 90 -6.35 -6.38 -11.49
CA ALA A 90 -6.49 -7.42 -12.49
C ALA A 90 -6.83 -6.76 -13.82
N VAL A 91 -5.94 -6.90 -14.79
CA VAL A 91 -6.17 -6.46 -16.18
C VAL A 91 -6.87 -7.59 -16.93
N ASN A 92 -7.85 -7.27 -17.75
CA ASN A 92 -8.59 -8.25 -18.53
C ASN A 92 -7.65 -9.17 -19.34
N GLY A 93 -7.77 -10.48 -19.09
CA GLY A 93 -6.94 -11.51 -19.73
C GLY A 93 -5.64 -11.83 -19.02
N SER A 94 -5.27 -11.13 -17.94
CA SER A 94 -4.17 -11.54 -17.06
C SER A 94 -4.67 -12.53 -16.01
N PRO A 95 -4.01 -13.67 -15.80
CA PRO A 95 -4.35 -14.63 -14.75
C PRO A 95 -4.00 -14.10 -13.33
N HIS A 96 -3.21 -13.04 -13.26
CA HIS A 96 -2.67 -12.45 -12.04
C HIS A 96 -2.84 -10.94 -12.05
N PHE A 97 -2.59 -10.30 -10.89
CA PHE A 97 -2.59 -8.86 -10.79
C PHE A 97 -1.38 -8.24 -11.48
N THR A 98 -1.59 -7.07 -12.04
CA THR A 98 -0.55 -6.18 -12.56
C THR A 98 -0.32 -5.06 -11.56
N VAL A 99 0.93 -4.81 -11.19
CA VAL A 99 1.33 -3.60 -10.45
C VAL A 99 1.56 -2.48 -11.44
N PHE A 100 0.99 -1.33 -11.15
CA PHE A 100 1.21 -0.07 -11.84
C PHE A 100 2.05 0.82 -10.93
N ILE A 101 3.18 1.30 -11.45
CA ILE A 101 4.08 2.26 -10.79
C ILE A 101 3.98 3.55 -11.58
N CYS A 102 3.63 4.63 -10.90
CA CYS A 102 3.25 5.89 -11.51
C CYS A 102 3.94 7.07 -10.81
N ASP A 103 3.98 8.20 -11.51
CA ASP A 103 4.31 9.51 -10.98
C ASP A 103 3.30 10.57 -11.45
N GLY A 104 3.65 11.85 -11.29
CA GLY A 104 2.81 12.96 -11.74
C GLY A 104 2.60 13.04 -13.25
N SER A 105 3.42 12.35 -14.06
CA SER A 105 3.34 12.33 -15.54
C SER A 105 2.57 11.13 -16.09
N GLY A 106 2.32 10.09 -15.29
CA GLY A 106 1.59 8.90 -15.69
C GLY A 106 2.23 7.59 -15.24
N ILE A 107 2.02 6.52 -16.02
CA ILE A 107 2.56 5.20 -15.74
C ILE A 107 4.04 5.16 -16.14
N LEU A 108 4.91 4.97 -15.16
CA LEU A 108 6.34 4.74 -15.35
C LEU A 108 6.63 3.28 -15.72
N ARG A 109 5.94 2.37 -15.06
CA ARG A 109 6.14 0.93 -15.22
C ARG A 109 4.89 0.16 -14.87
N GLN A 110 4.71 -0.97 -15.55
CA GLN A 110 3.73 -1.99 -15.18
C GLN A 110 4.39 -3.36 -15.19
N LYS A 111 3.96 -4.24 -14.29
CA LYS A 111 4.53 -5.57 -14.12
C LYS A 111 3.46 -6.57 -13.69
N ASP A 112 3.29 -7.62 -14.47
CA ASP A 112 2.45 -8.75 -14.08
C ASP A 112 3.15 -9.55 -12.99
N LEU A 113 2.40 -9.83 -11.92
CA LEU A 113 2.89 -10.57 -10.77
C LEU A 113 2.73 -12.07 -10.98
N SER A 114 3.64 -12.84 -10.40
CA SER A 114 3.67 -14.29 -10.54
C SER A 114 2.64 -15.02 -9.68
N LYS A 115 2.17 -14.38 -8.61
CA LYS A 115 1.23 -14.93 -7.61
C LYS A 115 0.31 -13.81 -7.09
N PRO A 116 -0.79 -14.16 -6.38
CA PRO A 116 -1.63 -13.17 -5.71
C PRO A 116 -0.83 -12.31 -4.72
N VAL A 117 -1.19 -11.02 -4.65
CA VAL A 117 -0.60 -10.06 -3.70
C VAL A 117 -1.23 -10.23 -2.34
N THR A 118 -0.41 -10.39 -1.30
CA THR A 118 -0.84 -10.39 0.10
C THR A 118 -0.67 -9.02 0.74
N THR A 119 0.39 -8.32 0.36
CA THR A 119 0.71 -6.95 0.81
C THR A 119 1.66 -6.28 -0.17
N PHE A 120 1.74 -4.96 -0.16
CA PHE A 120 2.76 -4.25 -0.92
C PHE A 120 3.09 -2.90 -0.29
N ALA A 121 4.28 -2.39 -0.60
CA ALA A 121 4.74 -1.07 -0.19
C ALA A 121 5.65 -0.46 -1.25
N ILE A 122 5.89 0.83 -1.14
CA ILE A 122 6.81 1.58 -1.98
C ILE A 122 7.93 2.16 -1.11
N THR A 123 9.17 2.02 -1.58
CA THR A 123 10.38 2.67 -1.06
C THR A 123 10.79 3.80 -2.01
N ASP A 124 11.97 4.39 -1.80
CA ASP A 124 12.46 5.40 -2.74
C ASP A 124 12.77 4.81 -4.13
N ASP A 125 13.24 3.55 -4.19
CA ASP A 125 13.72 2.93 -5.42
C ASP A 125 12.91 1.71 -5.89
N TYR A 126 12.06 1.13 -5.03
CA TYR A 126 11.36 -0.12 -5.32
C TYR A 126 9.89 -0.10 -4.91
N VAL A 127 9.08 -0.84 -5.64
CA VAL A 127 7.82 -1.39 -5.14
C VAL A 127 8.08 -2.83 -4.71
N VAL A 128 7.72 -3.15 -3.49
CA VAL A 128 7.90 -4.47 -2.87
C VAL A 128 6.54 -5.11 -2.70
N CYS A 129 6.37 -6.31 -3.25
CA CYS A 129 5.12 -7.07 -3.19
C CYS A 129 5.35 -8.38 -2.43
N GLY A 130 4.65 -8.57 -1.33
CA GLY A 130 4.49 -9.88 -0.71
C GLY A 130 3.48 -10.69 -1.50
N LEU A 131 3.85 -11.89 -1.92
CA LEU A 131 3.07 -12.75 -2.81
C LEU A 131 2.82 -14.10 -2.15
N GLY A 132 1.67 -14.68 -2.39
CA GLY A 132 1.33 -16.02 -1.96
C GLY A 132 -0.18 -16.25 -1.88
N THR A 133 -0.54 -17.49 -1.57
CA THR A 133 -1.91 -17.86 -1.21
C THR A 133 -1.90 -18.40 0.20
N PRO A 134 -2.90 -18.10 1.03
CA PRO A 134 -2.99 -18.62 2.41
C PRO A 134 -2.92 -20.14 2.50
N ASP A 135 -3.38 -20.83 1.46
CA ASP A 135 -3.48 -22.30 1.39
C ASP A 135 -2.24 -22.97 0.76
N ALA A 136 -1.29 -22.18 0.26
CA ALA A 136 -0.07 -22.70 -0.33
C ALA A 136 1.13 -22.28 0.54
N ASP A 137 1.90 -23.26 1.03
CA ASP A 137 3.15 -23.05 1.78
C ASP A 137 4.27 -22.36 0.95
N ALA A 138 3.91 -21.63 -0.10
CA ALA A 138 4.83 -21.04 -1.05
C ALA A 138 4.62 -19.52 -1.12
N PHE A 139 5.35 -18.81 -0.28
CA PHE A 139 5.38 -17.34 -0.27
C PHE A 139 6.63 -16.84 -0.99
N SER A 140 6.54 -15.67 -1.56
CA SER A 140 7.68 -14.98 -2.16
C SER A 140 7.52 -13.48 -2.02
N CYS A 141 8.62 -12.76 -2.24
CA CYS A 141 8.65 -11.31 -2.30
C CYS A 141 9.20 -10.91 -3.67
N GLU A 142 8.49 -10.07 -4.40
CA GLU A 142 9.01 -9.43 -5.61
C GLU A 142 9.39 -7.98 -5.31
N SER A 143 10.65 -7.62 -5.64
CA SER A 143 11.15 -6.24 -5.57
C SER A 143 11.26 -5.70 -6.99
N ILE A 144 10.40 -4.74 -7.32
CA ILE A 144 10.23 -4.16 -8.65
C ILE A 144 10.87 -2.77 -8.63
N PRO A 145 12.00 -2.53 -9.35
CA PRO A 145 12.59 -1.19 -9.41
C PRO A 145 11.60 -0.18 -10.00
N ILE A 146 11.51 1.01 -9.41
CA ILE A 146 10.71 2.12 -9.93
C ILE A 146 11.30 2.62 -11.25
N GLY A 147 12.64 2.76 -11.29
CA GLY A 147 13.38 3.10 -12.50
C GLY A 147 13.69 1.89 -13.40
N SER A 148 14.82 1.96 -14.08
CA SER A 148 15.33 0.85 -14.89
C SER A 148 15.89 -0.26 -14.01
N GLY A 149 15.80 -1.49 -14.48
CA GLY A 149 16.35 -2.66 -13.78
C GLY A 149 15.42 -3.87 -13.84
N ASN A 150 15.94 -5.00 -13.41
CA ASN A 150 15.20 -6.25 -13.37
C ASN A 150 14.45 -6.39 -12.03
N THR A 151 13.27 -6.95 -12.08
CA THR A 151 12.58 -7.43 -10.88
C THR A 151 13.39 -8.58 -10.27
N THR A 152 13.55 -8.54 -8.97
CA THR A 152 14.16 -9.63 -8.19
C THR A 152 13.10 -10.32 -7.37
N THR A 153 13.26 -11.62 -7.17
CA THR A 153 12.33 -12.45 -6.39
C THR A 153 13.10 -13.18 -5.32
N ALA A 154 12.63 -13.13 -4.11
CA ALA A 154 13.12 -13.91 -2.99
C ALA A 154 12.01 -14.84 -2.50
N ASP A 155 12.31 -16.10 -2.28
CA ASP A 155 11.39 -17.02 -1.62
C ASP A 155 11.35 -16.72 -0.12
N SER A 156 10.16 -16.86 0.46
CA SER A 156 9.94 -16.69 1.89
C SER A 156 9.29 -17.94 2.47
N ALA A 157 9.76 -18.36 3.63
CA ALA A 157 9.17 -19.48 4.36
C ALA A 157 7.82 -19.11 5.02
N THR A 158 7.56 -17.82 5.18
CA THR A 158 6.35 -17.28 5.83
C THR A 158 5.78 -16.13 5.01
N PRO A 159 4.46 -15.88 5.08
CA PRO A 159 3.87 -14.74 4.40
C PRO A 159 4.41 -13.42 4.97
N MET A 160 4.63 -12.45 4.10
CA MET A 160 4.80 -11.07 4.53
C MET A 160 3.42 -10.49 4.83
N TRP A 161 3.22 -10.06 6.05
CA TRP A 161 2.01 -9.39 6.48
C TRP A 161 2.35 -7.96 6.85
N ARG A 162 1.45 -7.00 6.58
CA ARG A 162 1.67 -5.60 6.94
C ARG A 162 3.04 -5.09 6.53
N LEU A 163 3.15 -4.64 5.31
CA LEU A 163 4.37 -4.09 4.74
C LEU A 163 4.28 -2.56 4.69
N ALA A 164 5.33 -1.88 5.10
CA ALA A 164 5.50 -0.43 4.92
C ALA A 164 6.90 -0.14 4.38
N GLY A 165 7.00 0.77 3.43
CA GLY A 165 8.26 1.22 2.85
C GLY A 165 8.69 2.57 3.41
N SER A 166 9.99 2.74 3.67
CA SER A 166 10.58 4.02 4.07
C SER A 166 12.04 4.08 3.62
N GLY A 167 12.44 5.18 2.97
CA GLY A 167 13.78 5.26 2.38
C GLY A 167 14.04 4.08 1.44
N ASN A 168 15.07 3.29 1.70
CA ASN A 168 15.49 2.16 0.86
C ASN A 168 15.16 0.78 1.45
N ASN A 169 14.32 0.70 2.45
CA ASN A 169 13.95 -0.56 3.10
C ASN A 169 12.45 -0.66 3.38
N CYS A 170 12.02 -1.85 3.80
CA CYS A 170 10.66 -2.13 4.18
C CYS A 170 10.61 -2.77 5.57
N LEU A 171 9.68 -2.30 6.41
CA LEU A 171 9.29 -3.01 7.62
C LEU A 171 8.14 -3.96 7.31
N TYR A 172 8.22 -5.19 7.76
CA TYR A 172 7.09 -6.12 7.70
C TYR A 172 7.02 -7.00 8.96
N VAL A 173 5.90 -7.67 9.14
CA VAL A 173 5.76 -8.77 10.09
C VAL A 173 5.47 -10.06 9.34
N ASP A 174 5.95 -11.17 9.88
CA ASP A 174 5.66 -12.51 9.36
C ASP A 174 4.34 -13.08 9.92
N GLY A 175 4.03 -14.32 9.57
CA GLY A 175 2.83 -15.02 10.05
C GLY A 175 2.79 -15.24 11.58
N ASN A 176 3.91 -15.07 12.28
CA ASN A 176 4.03 -15.17 13.74
C ASN A 176 4.13 -13.79 14.40
N PHE A 177 3.93 -12.71 13.61
CA PHE A 177 4.05 -11.31 14.04
C PHE A 177 5.45 -10.87 14.47
N ALA A 178 6.48 -11.62 14.09
CA ALA A 178 7.85 -11.18 14.27
C ALA A 178 8.16 -10.05 13.27
N PRO A 179 8.73 -8.92 13.72
CA PRO A 179 9.06 -7.79 12.86
C PRO A 179 10.44 -7.96 12.22
N TYR A 180 10.52 -7.54 10.95
CA TYR A 180 11.71 -7.63 10.12
C TYR A 180 11.91 -6.35 9.30
N ILE A 181 13.18 -6.02 9.01
CA ILE A 181 13.56 -5.04 7.99
C ILE A 181 14.03 -5.82 6.76
N PHE A 182 13.41 -5.55 5.63
CA PHE A 182 13.78 -6.11 4.33
C PHE A 182 14.44 -5.04 3.46
N TYR A 183 15.54 -5.40 2.83
CA TYR A 183 16.31 -4.53 1.92
C TYR A 183 16.11 -4.99 0.47
N PRO A 184 15.27 -4.31 -0.32
CA PRO A 184 14.91 -4.75 -1.69
C PRO A 184 16.10 -4.86 -2.64
N ASN A 185 17.14 -4.04 -2.47
CA ASN A 185 18.32 -4.00 -3.31
C ASN A 185 19.24 -5.22 -3.12
N THR A 186 19.32 -5.76 -1.92
CA THR A 186 20.18 -6.92 -1.58
C THR A 186 19.39 -8.19 -1.35
N GLN A 187 18.07 -8.11 -1.25
CA GLN A 187 17.16 -9.22 -0.88
C GLN A 187 17.48 -9.79 0.52
N GLN A 188 18.11 -9.00 1.38
CA GLN A 188 18.45 -9.39 2.75
C GLN A 188 17.34 -8.98 3.71
N THR A 189 17.27 -9.70 4.82
CA THR A 189 16.29 -9.45 5.88
C THR A 189 17.00 -9.47 7.23
N ASP A 190 16.79 -8.42 8.01
CA ASP A 190 17.25 -8.32 9.38
C ASP A 190 16.08 -8.49 10.34
N THR A 191 16.26 -9.30 11.38
CA THR A 191 15.27 -9.45 12.43
C THR A 191 15.35 -8.27 13.39
N LEU A 192 14.21 -7.61 13.64
CA LEU A 192 14.13 -6.59 14.67
C LEU A 192 13.91 -7.24 16.03
N THR A 193 14.84 -7.02 16.96
CA THR A 193 14.65 -7.40 18.35
C THR A 193 14.00 -6.21 19.08
N ILE A 194 12.72 -6.32 19.37
CA ILE A 194 12.05 -5.36 20.25
C ILE A 194 12.38 -5.75 21.67
N ASN A 195 13.15 -4.92 22.36
CA ASN A 195 13.67 -5.18 23.72
C ASN A 195 12.56 -5.02 24.77
N ARG A 196 11.57 -5.93 24.76
CA ARG A 196 10.49 -5.98 25.75
C ARG A 196 10.13 -7.42 26.05
N ASP A 197 9.58 -7.62 27.22
CA ASP A 197 8.97 -8.89 27.64
C ASP A 197 7.74 -9.16 26.76
N THR A 198 8.00 -9.70 25.54
CA THR A 198 7.00 -9.92 24.49
C THR A 198 6.04 -11.06 24.80
N ALA A 199 6.29 -11.82 25.87
CA ALA A 199 5.44 -12.93 26.29
C ALA A 199 4.01 -12.50 26.67
N ALA A 200 3.80 -11.22 26.98
CA ALA A 200 2.48 -10.65 27.29
C ALA A 200 1.76 -10.04 26.07
N TYR A 201 2.41 -9.92 24.90
CA TYR A 201 1.90 -9.12 23.81
C TYR A 201 1.67 -9.97 22.56
N GLN A 202 0.60 -10.74 22.55
CA GLN A 202 0.07 -11.39 21.36
C GLN A 202 -0.78 -10.41 20.48
N ASN A 203 -0.58 -9.12 20.65
CA ASN A 203 -1.38 -8.11 19.98
C ASN A 203 -0.71 -7.64 18.69
N TRP A 204 -1.51 -7.60 17.64
CA TRP A 204 -1.13 -7.26 16.29
C TRP A 204 -0.70 -5.80 16.18
N PRO A 205 0.40 -5.49 15.49
CA PRO A 205 0.62 -4.15 15.01
C PRO A 205 -0.55 -3.78 14.09
N THR A 206 -1.30 -2.77 14.47
CA THR A 206 -2.50 -2.38 13.74
C THR A 206 -2.17 -1.56 12.51
N LEU A 207 -1.17 -0.70 12.62
CA LEU A 207 -0.77 0.20 11.54
C LEU A 207 0.75 0.38 11.50
N PHE A 208 1.29 0.42 10.28
CA PHE A 208 2.66 0.80 9.98
C PHE A 208 2.67 2.05 9.12
N PHE A 209 3.49 3.02 9.47
CA PHE A 209 3.68 4.25 8.68
C PHE A 209 5.18 4.49 8.48
N SER A 210 5.56 4.96 7.30
CA SER A 210 6.85 5.58 7.10
C SER A 210 6.90 6.91 7.86
N ASP A 211 8.03 7.21 8.51
CA ASP A 211 8.28 8.53 9.10
C ASP A 211 8.79 9.56 8.05
N GLY A 212 8.98 9.11 6.81
CA GLY A 212 9.51 9.92 5.71
C GLY A 212 11.02 10.17 5.77
N ALA A 213 11.73 9.62 6.77
CA ALA A 213 13.17 9.81 7.00
C ALA A 213 13.96 8.49 7.04
N GLY A 214 13.35 7.39 6.61
CA GLY A 214 13.95 6.05 6.61
C GLY A 214 13.52 5.17 7.78
N GLY A 215 12.78 5.71 8.76
CA GLY A 215 12.24 4.98 9.89
C GLY A 215 10.73 4.73 9.78
N TYR A 216 10.16 4.21 10.86
CA TYR A 216 8.76 3.78 10.90
C TYR A 216 8.07 4.16 12.21
N LEU A 217 6.81 4.53 12.10
CA LEU A 217 5.88 4.61 13.22
C LEU A 217 5.00 3.36 13.21
N VAL A 218 4.97 2.64 14.32
CA VAL A 218 4.19 1.42 14.50
C VAL A 218 3.19 1.64 15.61
N GLN A 219 1.91 1.46 15.29
CA GLN A 219 0.85 1.45 16.29
C GLN A 219 0.55 0.02 16.70
N MET A 220 0.46 -0.22 18.00
CA MET A 220 0.03 -1.49 18.58
C MET A 220 -1.06 -1.24 19.61
N ASP A 221 -2.13 -2.00 19.53
CA ASP A 221 -3.14 -2.04 20.60
C ASP A 221 -2.73 -3.13 21.60
N ILE A 222 -2.58 -2.74 22.85
CA ILE A 222 -2.29 -3.65 23.95
C ILE A 222 -3.33 -3.41 25.03
N GLU A 223 -4.20 -4.38 25.27
CA GLU A 223 -5.26 -4.32 26.28
C GLU A 223 -6.16 -3.07 26.15
N ASN A 224 -6.58 -2.75 24.94
CA ASN A 224 -7.35 -1.52 24.57
C ASN A 224 -6.59 -0.21 24.85
N THR A 225 -5.27 -0.23 24.83
CA THR A 225 -4.42 0.95 24.90
C THR A 225 -3.51 0.99 23.68
N ASP A 226 -3.57 2.10 22.93
CA ASP A 226 -2.71 2.32 21.77
C ASP A 226 -1.30 2.74 22.23
N TYR A 227 -0.30 2.01 21.75
CA TYR A 227 1.10 2.34 21.90
C TYR A 227 1.69 2.69 20.55
N PHE A 228 2.52 3.73 20.50
CA PHE A 228 3.23 4.14 19.32
C PHE A 228 4.73 3.96 19.51
N TRP A 229 5.37 3.28 18.58
CA TRP A 229 6.81 3.09 18.57
C TRP A 229 7.41 3.73 17.34
N HIS A 230 8.52 4.42 17.53
CA HIS A 230 9.33 4.92 16.45
C HIS A 230 10.54 4.00 16.29
N ILE A 231 10.65 3.39 15.12
CA ILE A 231 11.76 2.51 14.74
C ILE A 231 12.66 3.30 13.79
N THR A 232 13.90 3.52 14.18
CA THR A 232 14.93 4.10 13.32
C THR A 232 15.81 2.97 12.79
N THR A 233 16.10 2.99 11.49
CA THR A 233 16.94 2.00 10.78
C THR A 233 18.30 2.57 10.49
#